data_64f767e09f2a7d80d92d0f829146669f
#
_entry.id   64f767e09f2a7d80d92d0f829146669f
#
_cell.length_a   1.000
_cell.length_b   1.000
_cell.length_c   1.000
_cell.angle_alpha   90.00
_cell.angle_beta   90.00
_cell.angle_gamma   90.00
#
_symmetry.space_group_name_H-M   'P 1'
#
loop_
_entity.id
_entity.type
_entity.pdbx_description
1 polymer ?
#
loop_
_entity_poly.entity_id
_entity_poly.type
_entity_poly.pdbx_seq_one_letter_code
_entity_poly.pdbx_strand_id
1 'polypeptide(L)'
;MKAVILYISFISITFGISRKDFGNLVKSITLYGNINTSYVVTDSYIGADTENISSYSYGLETQLSSLGLKGRYNKIYLNLGYSQGGFFQRNIHETINYEVQKRYHIHYAHSALTYPLPLPKGKLQSTSGLYFGLPISGNIEPVKGGFNQPEIELKKSYLKTDIGLLLMIKYKLHSSISLLSTVKYGLNNSFDYTYEGYKASNRIIGIGIGYRYSDRKK
;
A
#
# COMPACT_ATOMS: atom_id res chain seq x y z
N MET A 1 -12.47 -2.40 -19.01
CA MET A 1 -13.59 -1.44 -19.12
C MET A 1 -14.59 -1.55 -17.96
N LYS A 2 -15.14 -2.73 -17.62
CA LYS A 2 -16.09 -2.91 -16.49
C LYS A 2 -15.55 -2.42 -15.13
N ALA A 3 -14.28 -2.73 -14.79
CA ALA A 3 -13.67 -2.28 -13.53
C ALA A 3 -13.52 -0.76 -13.42
N VAL A 4 -13.23 -0.08 -14.52
CA VAL A 4 -13.15 1.40 -14.57
C VAL A 4 -14.54 2.02 -14.36
N ILE A 5 -15.57 1.42 -14.93
CA ILE A 5 -16.96 1.87 -14.75
C ILE A 5 -17.39 1.70 -13.30
N LEU A 6 -17.08 0.56 -12.68
CA LEU A 6 -17.37 0.30 -11.26
C LEU A 6 -16.67 1.31 -10.33
N TYR A 7 -15.42 1.62 -10.63
CA TYR A 7 -14.62 2.60 -9.91
C TYR A 7 -15.19 4.02 -10.03
N ILE A 8 -15.57 4.42 -11.25
CA ILE A 8 -16.23 5.71 -11.50
C ILE A 8 -17.56 5.79 -10.73
N SER A 9 -18.35 4.71 -10.75
CA SER A 9 -19.62 4.64 -10.02
C SER A 9 -19.39 4.73 -8.50
N PHE A 10 -18.37 4.05 -7.97
CA PHE A 10 -18.03 4.10 -6.54
C PHE A 10 -17.66 5.51 -6.10
N ILE A 11 -16.79 6.21 -6.85
CA ILE A 11 -16.42 7.60 -6.53
C ILE A 11 -17.63 8.53 -6.64
N SER A 12 -18.44 8.37 -7.68
CA SER A 12 -19.64 9.20 -7.87
C SER A 12 -20.64 9.04 -6.72
N ILE A 13 -20.85 7.82 -6.25
CA ILE A 13 -21.72 7.52 -5.10
C ILE A 13 -21.12 8.09 -3.80
N THR A 14 -19.83 7.88 -3.59
CA THR A 14 -19.14 8.28 -2.33
C THR A 14 -19.08 9.80 -2.17
N PHE A 15 -18.91 10.55 -3.25
CA PHE A 15 -18.76 12.01 -3.23
C PHE A 15 -19.96 12.78 -3.77
N GLY A 16 -21.05 12.12 -4.14
CA GLY A 16 -22.26 12.77 -4.70
C GLY A 16 -21.99 13.52 -6.01
N ILE A 17 -20.94 13.15 -6.75
CA ILE A 17 -20.49 13.84 -7.97
C ILE A 17 -21.26 13.31 -9.16
N SER A 18 -21.87 14.18 -9.97
CA SER A 18 -22.54 13.77 -11.20
C SER A 18 -21.53 13.16 -12.19
N ARG A 19 -22.01 12.27 -13.07
CA ARG A 19 -21.16 11.61 -14.10
C ARG A 19 -20.48 12.63 -15.03
N LYS A 20 -21.13 13.77 -15.31
CA LYS A 20 -20.61 14.85 -16.13
C LYS A 20 -19.48 15.60 -15.40
N ASP A 21 -19.68 15.89 -14.12
CA ASP A 21 -18.70 16.58 -13.29
C ASP A 21 -17.50 15.69 -13.00
N PHE A 22 -17.70 14.37 -12.87
CA PHE A 22 -16.63 13.40 -12.73
C PHE A 22 -15.66 13.43 -13.93
N GLY A 23 -16.17 13.48 -15.16
CA GLY A 23 -15.33 13.59 -16.36
C GLY A 23 -14.49 14.86 -16.40
N ASN A 24 -14.97 15.92 -15.78
CA ASN A 24 -14.22 17.18 -15.63
C ASN A 24 -13.19 17.13 -14.48
N LEU A 25 -13.49 16.36 -13.45
CA LEU A 25 -12.65 16.20 -12.26
C LEU A 25 -11.43 15.29 -12.54
N VAL A 26 -11.64 14.18 -13.26
CA VAL A 26 -10.60 13.18 -13.53
C VAL A 26 -9.80 13.56 -14.77
N LYS A 27 -8.52 13.84 -14.62
CA LYS A 27 -7.62 14.21 -15.74
C LYS A 27 -6.83 13.04 -16.30
N SER A 28 -6.56 12.03 -15.51
CA SER A 28 -5.89 10.81 -15.95
C SER A 28 -6.04 9.69 -14.96
N ILE A 29 -6.00 8.47 -15.44
CA ILE A 29 -5.99 7.26 -14.63
C ILE A 29 -4.69 6.52 -14.92
N THR A 30 -3.99 6.09 -13.90
CA THR A 30 -2.79 5.24 -14.00
C THR A 30 -3.06 3.92 -13.29
N LEU A 31 -2.93 2.83 -14.01
CA LEU A 31 -2.85 1.48 -13.44
C LEU A 31 -1.42 1.24 -12.98
N TYR A 32 -1.21 0.66 -11.83
CA TYR A 32 0.12 0.33 -11.36
C TYR A 32 0.20 -1.05 -10.70
N GLY A 33 1.39 -1.64 -10.77
CA GLY A 33 1.75 -2.85 -10.04
C GLY A 33 3.17 -2.75 -9.54
N ASN A 34 3.42 -3.17 -8.30
CA ASN A 34 4.73 -3.14 -7.66
C ASN A 34 5.05 -4.51 -7.05
N ILE A 35 6.32 -4.86 -7.10
CA ILE A 35 6.93 -5.86 -6.22
C ILE A 35 7.53 -5.09 -5.06
N ASN A 36 7.23 -5.53 -3.85
CA ASN A 36 7.59 -4.83 -2.64
C ASN A 36 8.47 -5.70 -1.75
N THR A 37 9.25 -5.05 -0.91
CA THR A 37 9.82 -5.60 0.30
C THR A 37 9.07 -5.00 1.47
N SER A 38 8.46 -5.85 2.28
CA SER A 38 7.71 -5.46 3.47
C SER A 38 8.48 -5.88 4.72
N TYR A 39 8.55 -5.00 5.69
CA TYR A 39 9.09 -5.26 7.02
C TYR A 39 8.28 -4.51 8.06
N VAL A 40 8.45 -4.86 9.32
CA VAL A 40 7.79 -4.18 10.42
C VAL A 40 8.82 -3.65 11.41
N VAL A 41 8.46 -2.57 12.07
CA VAL A 41 9.13 -2.13 13.28
C VAL A 41 8.29 -2.58 14.46
N THR A 42 8.88 -3.42 15.30
CA THR A 42 8.20 -4.00 16.47
C THR A 42 8.73 -3.38 17.76
N ASP A 43 7.83 -3.15 18.69
CA ASP A 43 8.16 -2.83 20.09
C ASP A 43 8.33 -4.13 20.90
N SER A 44 9.00 -5.15 20.36
CA SER A 44 9.03 -6.45 21.02
C SER A 44 10.06 -6.47 22.17
N TYR A 45 9.58 -6.85 23.32
CA TYR A 45 10.37 -7.06 24.54
C TYR A 45 11.11 -8.40 24.57
N ILE A 46 10.91 -9.27 23.60
CA ILE A 46 11.41 -10.65 23.63
C ILE A 46 12.08 -10.94 22.29
N GLY A 47 13.40 -11.06 22.29
CA GLY A 47 14.35 -11.69 21.38
C GLY A 47 13.90 -12.31 20.04
N ALA A 48 12.86 -11.77 19.43
CA ALA A 48 12.37 -12.21 18.14
C ALA A 48 13.01 -11.35 17.05
N ASP A 49 13.85 -11.96 16.24
CA ASP A 49 14.35 -11.32 15.03
C ASP A 49 13.21 -11.24 13.99
N THR A 50 12.99 -10.05 13.48
CA THR A 50 12.06 -9.85 12.36
C THR A 50 12.84 -9.57 11.10
N GLU A 51 12.47 -10.24 10.01
CA GLU A 51 13.07 -10.07 8.70
C GLU A 51 12.05 -9.60 7.67
N ASN A 52 12.56 -9.13 6.55
CA ASN A 52 11.75 -8.67 5.44
C ASN A 52 11.09 -9.83 4.71
N ILE A 53 9.91 -9.60 4.16
CA ILE A 53 9.28 -10.52 3.21
C ILE A 53 9.05 -9.83 1.87
N SER A 54 9.10 -10.62 0.80
CA SER A 54 8.63 -10.18 -0.51
C SER A 54 7.11 -10.10 -0.52
N SER A 55 6.59 -9.03 -1.09
CA SER A 55 5.16 -8.78 -1.17
C SER A 55 4.83 -8.06 -2.48
N TYR A 56 3.56 -7.77 -2.71
CA TYR A 56 3.13 -7.07 -3.93
C TYR A 56 2.00 -6.08 -3.64
N SER A 57 1.87 -5.11 -4.53
CA SER A 57 0.74 -4.18 -4.52
C SER A 57 0.34 -3.80 -5.93
N TYR A 58 -0.93 -3.53 -6.12
CA TYR A 58 -1.47 -3.03 -7.38
C TYR A 58 -2.65 -2.10 -7.13
N GLY A 59 -2.93 -1.24 -8.09
CA GLY A 59 -4.04 -0.31 -7.93
C GLY A 59 -4.18 0.68 -9.05
N LEU A 60 -4.99 1.68 -8.76
CA LEU A 60 -5.30 2.81 -9.61
C LEU A 60 -4.87 4.10 -8.95
N GLU A 61 -4.21 4.95 -9.70
CA GLU A 61 -4.00 6.34 -9.33
C GLU A 61 -4.80 7.23 -10.26
N THR A 62 -5.56 8.12 -9.70
CA THR A 62 -6.35 9.11 -10.43
C THR A 62 -5.84 10.50 -10.13
N GLN A 63 -5.47 11.25 -11.17
CA GLN A 63 -5.20 12.68 -11.03
C GLN A 63 -6.52 13.42 -11.04
N LEU A 64 -6.83 14.10 -9.95
CA LEU A 64 -7.99 14.97 -9.84
C LEU A 64 -7.62 16.39 -10.25
N SER A 65 -8.53 17.07 -10.97
CA SER A 65 -8.41 18.52 -11.15
C SER A 65 -8.72 19.19 -9.82
N SER A 66 -8.03 20.28 -9.53
CA SER A 66 -8.19 20.94 -8.24
C SER A 66 -9.61 21.43 -8.00
N LEU A 67 -10.04 21.24 -6.79
CA LEU A 67 -11.20 21.87 -6.19
C LEU A 67 -10.93 23.37 -5.91
N GLY A 68 -10.65 24.16 -6.95
CA GLY A 68 -10.48 25.61 -6.80
C GLY A 68 -9.09 26.14 -6.42
N LEU A 69 -8.10 25.27 -6.18
CA LEU A 69 -6.73 25.69 -5.88
C LEU A 69 -6.00 26.13 -7.15
N LYS A 70 -5.39 27.31 -7.15
CA LYS A 70 -4.60 27.84 -8.30
C LYS A 70 -3.12 27.47 -8.16
N GLY A 71 -2.41 27.26 -9.28
CA GLY A 71 -0.97 27.08 -9.31
C GLY A 71 -0.47 25.63 -9.33
N ARG A 72 0.77 25.38 -8.89
CA ARG A 72 1.43 24.07 -8.90
C ARG A 72 0.74 23.04 -8.00
N TYR A 73 0.07 23.47 -6.97
CA TYR A 73 -0.67 22.64 -6.00
C TYR A 73 -2.05 22.22 -6.52
N ASN A 74 -2.30 22.44 -7.78
CA ASN A 74 -3.56 22.22 -8.47
C ASN A 74 -3.83 20.74 -8.78
N LYS A 75 -2.97 19.83 -8.35
CA LYS A 75 -3.05 18.41 -8.68
C LYS A 75 -3.07 17.59 -7.39
N ILE A 76 -4.18 16.93 -7.18
CA ILE A 76 -4.32 15.95 -6.11
C ILE A 76 -4.38 14.59 -6.79
N TYR A 77 -3.75 13.60 -6.20
CA TYR A 77 -3.82 12.23 -6.68
C TYR A 77 -4.50 11.36 -5.63
N LEU A 78 -5.53 10.67 -6.06
CA LEU A 78 -6.21 9.64 -5.29
C LEU A 78 -5.69 8.29 -5.75
N ASN A 79 -5.16 7.50 -4.83
CA ASN A 79 -4.72 6.14 -5.06
C ASN A 79 -5.68 5.19 -4.38
N LEU A 80 -6.12 4.15 -5.08
CA LEU A 80 -6.91 3.05 -4.53
C LEU A 80 -6.33 1.74 -5.01
N GLY A 81 -6.26 0.75 -4.13
CA GLY A 81 -5.71 -0.53 -4.54
C GLY A 81 -5.65 -1.55 -3.42
N TYR A 82 -4.82 -2.54 -3.68
CA TYR A 82 -4.51 -3.63 -2.81
C TYR A 82 -3.01 -3.62 -2.51
N SER A 83 -2.66 -3.97 -1.29
CA SER A 83 -1.27 -4.24 -0.92
C SER A 83 -1.18 -5.39 0.06
N GLN A 84 -0.20 -6.22 -0.14
CA GLN A 84 0.24 -7.19 0.84
C GLN A 84 1.37 -6.56 1.66
N GLY A 85 1.28 -6.69 2.97
CA GLY A 85 2.35 -6.40 3.93
C GLY A 85 2.65 -7.63 4.75
N GLY A 86 3.53 -7.50 5.72
CA GLY A 86 3.85 -8.56 6.65
C GLY A 86 5.34 -8.62 6.99
N PHE A 87 5.73 -9.70 7.65
CA PHE A 87 7.09 -9.88 8.13
C PHE A 87 7.38 -11.36 8.37
N PHE A 88 8.64 -11.69 8.40
CA PHE A 88 9.14 -12.97 8.86
C PHE A 88 9.58 -12.83 10.31
N GLN A 89 9.23 -13.80 11.14
CA GLN A 89 9.57 -13.84 12.56
C GLN A 89 10.35 -15.11 12.85
N ARG A 90 11.44 -14.94 13.60
CA ARG A 90 12.29 -16.01 14.08
C ARG A 90 12.37 -15.94 15.60
N ASN A 91 11.88 -16.97 16.28
CA ASN A 91 11.97 -17.11 17.73
C ASN A 91 12.93 -18.27 18.06
N ILE A 92 13.93 -17.99 18.88
CA ILE A 92 14.87 -19.00 19.38
C ILE A 92 14.60 -19.19 20.87
N HIS A 93 14.21 -20.39 21.25
CA HIS A 93 14.11 -20.78 22.65
C HIS A 93 15.45 -21.39 23.09
N GLU A 94 16.33 -20.58 23.65
CA GLU A 94 17.69 -21.00 24.02
C GLU A 94 17.73 -22.19 24.97
N THR A 95 16.81 -22.25 25.94
CA THR A 95 16.76 -23.30 26.96
C THR A 95 16.55 -24.71 26.39
N ILE A 96 15.84 -24.82 25.28
CA ILE A 96 15.48 -26.11 24.64
C ILE A 96 16.06 -26.24 23.24
N ASN A 97 16.89 -25.28 22.83
CA ASN A 97 17.48 -25.20 21.49
C ASN A 97 16.45 -25.43 20.37
N TYR A 98 15.28 -24.81 20.54
CA TYR A 98 14.17 -24.95 19.62
C TYR A 98 13.92 -23.65 18.89
N GLU A 99 13.87 -23.70 17.58
CA GLU A 99 13.66 -22.56 16.68
C GLU A 99 12.31 -22.65 16.01
N VAL A 100 11.50 -21.58 16.17
CA VAL A 100 10.23 -21.41 15.49
C VAL A 100 10.35 -20.27 14.49
N GLN A 101 10.00 -20.56 13.25
CA GLN A 101 9.97 -19.57 12.18
C GLN A 101 8.55 -19.46 11.62
N LYS A 102 8.03 -18.24 11.55
CA LYS A 102 6.70 -17.93 11.04
C LYS A 102 6.76 -16.79 10.04
N ARG A 103 5.99 -16.86 8.98
CA ARG A 103 5.80 -15.78 8.03
C ARG A 103 4.38 -15.24 8.14
N TYR A 104 4.26 -13.95 8.39
CA TYR A 104 2.99 -13.25 8.52
C TYR A 104 2.69 -12.55 7.21
N HIS A 105 1.52 -12.82 6.64
CA HIS A 105 1.00 -12.12 5.47
C HIS A 105 -0.26 -11.36 5.87
N ILE A 106 -0.31 -10.07 5.58
CA ILE A 106 -1.47 -9.22 5.87
C ILE A 106 -1.88 -8.51 4.59
N HIS A 107 -3.15 -8.61 4.27
CA HIS A 107 -3.73 -8.08 3.04
C HIS A 107 -4.57 -6.85 3.34
N TYR A 108 -4.33 -5.77 2.61
CA TYR A 108 -5.00 -4.50 2.79
C TYR A 108 -5.68 -4.03 1.51
N ALA A 109 -6.93 -3.54 1.64
CA ALA A 109 -7.47 -2.56 0.71
C ALA A 109 -6.92 -1.20 1.12
N HIS A 110 -6.26 -0.48 0.23
CA HIS A 110 -5.68 0.80 0.59
C HIS A 110 -6.20 1.96 -0.26
N SER A 111 -6.27 3.11 0.36
CA SER A 111 -6.49 4.40 -0.28
C SER A 111 -5.40 5.38 0.14
N ALA A 112 -5.04 6.30 -0.74
CA ALA A 112 -4.12 7.37 -0.38
C ALA A 112 -4.48 8.67 -1.12
N LEU A 113 -4.28 9.78 -0.43
CA LEU A 113 -4.38 11.11 -0.99
C LEU A 113 -3.00 11.72 -0.99
N THR A 114 -2.49 12.03 -2.20
CA THR A 114 -1.12 12.53 -2.37
C THR A 114 -1.07 13.82 -3.17
N TYR A 115 -0.03 14.61 -2.89
CA TYR A 115 0.27 15.90 -3.55
C TYR A 115 1.61 15.81 -4.27
N PRO A 116 1.78 16.55 -5.38
CA PRO A 116 3.07 16.61 -6.06
C PRO A 116 4.09 17.34 -5.20
N LEU A 117 5.27 16.74 -5.09
CA LEU A 117 6.44 17.41 -4.52
C LEU A 117 7.11 18.27 -5.59
N PRO A 118 7.70 19.42 -5.19
CA PRO A 118 8.40 20.30 -6.12
C PRO A 118 9.71 19.65 -6.58
N LEU A 119 9.68 19.03 -7.76
CA LEU A 119 10.88 18.57 -8.45
C LEU A 119 11.15 19.42 -9.70
N PRO A 120 12.40 19.49 -10.16
CA PRO A 120 12.73 20.13 -11.44
C PRO A 120 11.87 19.55 -12.56
N LYS A 121 11.55 20.41 -13.55
CA LYS A 121 10.80 19.96 -14.73
C LYS A 121 11.58 18.85 -15.44
N GLY A 122 10.93 17.73 -15.75
CA GLY A 122 11.57 16.61 -16.42
C GLY A 122 10.73 15.34 -16.41
N LYS A 123 11.41 14.22 -16.61
CA LYS A 123 10.80 12.88 -16.62
C LYS A 123 10.47 12.36 -15.21
N LEU A 124 11.04 12.97 -14.18
CA LEU A 124 10.85 12.57 -12.79
C LEU A 124 9.68 13.36 -12.18
N GLN A 125 8.79 12.63 -11.53
CA GLN A 125 7.67 13.16 -10.76
C GLN A 125 7.65 12.49 -9.40
N SER A 126 7.34 13.22 -8.35
CA SER A 126 7.12 12.63 -7.04
C SER A 126 5.84 13.17 -6.42
N THR A 127 5.19 12.32 -5.66
CA THR A 127 4.01 12.66 -4.87
C THR A 127 4.18 12.12 -3.46
N SER A 128 3.69 12.84 -2.48
CA SER A 128 3.66 12.41 -1.09
C SER A 128 2.33 12.74 -0.45
N GLY A 129 1.92 11.96 0.53
CA GLY A 129 0.68 12.18 1.25
C GLY A 129 0.38 11.11 2.27
N LEU A 130 -0.87 11.06 2.67
CA LEU A 130 -1.37 10.10 3.65
C LEU A 130 -1.97 8.88 2.94
N TYR A 131 -1.73 7.70 3.50
CA TYR A 131 -2.43 6.49 3.12
C TYR A 131 -3.20 5.90 4.29
N PHE A 132 -4.20 5.13 3.93
CA PHE A 132 -5.10 4.42 4.82
C PHE A 132 -5.33 3.02 4.27
N GLY A 133 -4.98 2.00 5.04
CA GLY A 133 -5.12 0.59 4.69
C GLY A 133 -6.12 -0.10 5.60
N LEU A 134 -7.19 -0.63 5.03
CA LEU A 134 -8.14 -1.49 5.73
C LEU A 134 -7.70 -2.93 5.60
N PRO A 135 -7.49 -3.67 6.70
CA PRO A 135 -7.16 -5.08 6.62
C PRO A 135 -8.35 -5.88 6.08
N ILE A 136 -8.06 -6.74 5.10
CA ILE A 136 -9.04 -7.65 4.49
C ILE A 136 -8.92 -9.03 5.13
N SER A 137 -7.69 -9.53 5.21
CA SER A 137 -7.34 -10.83 5.76
C SER A 137 -5.89 -10.86 6.20
N GLY A 138 -5.51 -11.89 6.91
CA GLY A 138 -4.13 -12.18 7.23
C GLY A 138 -3.97 -13.66 7.56
N ASN A 139 -2.77 -14.16 7.37
CA ASN A 139 -2.42 -15.54 7.62
C ASN A 139 -1.00 -15.68 8.16
N ILE A 140 -0.76 -16.77 8.86
CA ILE A 140 0.53 -17.19 9.37
C ILE A 140 0.93 -18.47 8.63
N GLU A 141 2.04 -18.44 7.94
CA GLU A 141 2.67 -19.59 7.33
C GLU A 141 3.78 -20.09 8.26
N PRO A 142 3.67 -21.30 8.85
CA PRO A 142 4.76 -21.90 9.61
C PRO A 142 5.86 -22.35 8.64
N VAL A 143 7.11 -21.89 8.88
CA VAL A 143 8.25 -22.21 8.02
C VAL A 143 9.14 -23.28 8.64
N LYS A 144 9.37 -23.22 9.98
CA LYS A 144 10.20 -24.18 10.72
C LYS A 144 9.69 -24.34 12.15
N GLY A 145 9.80 -25.50 12.71
CA GLY A 145 9.41 -25.78 14.11
C GLY A 145 7.90 -25.88 14.34
N GLY A 146 7.09 -25.71 13.33
CA GLY A 146 5.66 -26.02 13.36
C GLY A 146 5.46 -27.44 12.85
N PHE A 147 5.04 -28.36 13.71
CA PHE A 147 4.70 -29.74 13.33
C PHE A 147 3.66 -29.72 12.20
N ASN A 148 4.05 -29.77 10.94
CA ASN A 148 3.18 -29.81 9.75
C ASN A 148 1.84 -29.07 9.93
N GLN A 149 1.88 -27.92 10.61
CA GLN A 149 0.67 -27.14 10.85
C GLN A 149 0.26 -26.47 9.52
N PRO A 150 -1.02 -26.56 9.17
CA PRO A 150 -1.53 -25.83 8.04
C PRO A 150 -1.38 -24.32 8.28
N GLU A 151 -1.43 -23.56 7.21
CA GLU A 151 -1.53 -22.12 7.26
C GLU A 151 -2.68 -21.68 8.19
N ILE A 152 -2.41 -20.76 9.11
CA ILE A 152 -3.38 -20.34 10.13
C ILE A 152 -3.92 -18.96 9.74
N GLU A 153 -5.24 -18.85 9.61
CA GLU A 153 -5.89 -17.57 9.40
C GLU A 153 -5.78 -16.69 10.66
N LEU A 154 -5.32 -15.47 10.48
CA LEU A 154 -5.26 -14.48 11.55
C LEU A 154 -6.67 -13.99 11.92
N LYS A 155 -6.98 -13.98 13.20
CA LYS A 155 -8.24 -13.40 13.69
C LYS A 155 -8.28 -11.90 13.34
N LYS A 156 -9.43 -11.42 12.86
CA LYS A 156 -9.65 -10.02 12.52
C LYS A 156 -9.33 -9.05 13.67
N SER A 157 -9.46 -9.50 14.92
CA SER A 157 -9.12 -8.69 16.11
C SER A 157 -7.65 -8.29 16.19
N TYR A 158 -6.76 -9.05 15.56
CA TYR A 158 -5.32 -8.75 15.52
C TYR A 158 -4.93 -7.79 14.39
N LEU A 159 -5.79 -7.67 13.39
CA LEU A 159 -5.56 -6.83 12.23
C LEU A 159 -6.13 -5.44 12.50
N LYS A 160 -5.29 -4.44 12.43
CA LYS A 160 -5.67 -3.04 12.63
C LYS A 160 -5.51 -2.27 11.33
N THR A 161 -6.24 -1.19 11.23
CA THR A 161 -6.08 -0.22 10.16
C THR A 161 -4.64 0.28 10.11
N ASP A 162 -4.06 0.33 8.92
CA ASP A 162 -2.71 0.84 8.67
C ASP A 162 -2.79 2.27 8.15
N ILE A 163 -2.34 3.23 8.94
CA ILE A 163 -2.33 4.65 8.59
C ILE A 163 -0.89 5.13 8.52
N GLY A 164 -0.55 5.88 7.49
CA GLY A 164 0.83 6.32 7.34
C GLY A 164 1.07 7.30 6.21
N LEU A 165 2.35 7.48 5.92
CA LEU A 165 2.85 8.30 4.85
C LEU A 165 3.15 7.46 3.62
N LEU A 166 2.76 7.95 2.46
CA LEU A 166 3.11 7.41 1.14
C LEU A 166 3.99 8.41 0.40
N LEU A 167 5.14 7.93 -0.06
CA LEU A 167 5.96 8.60 -1.06
C LEU A 167 5.96 7.75 -2.33
N MET A 168 5.67 8.36 -3.47
CA MET A 168 5.75 7.71 -4.77
C MET A 168 6.61 8.54 -5.71
N ILE A 169 7.61 7.90 -6.30
CA ILE A 169 8.49 8.50 -7.31
C ILE A 169 8.20 7.80 -8.63
N LYS A 170 8.00 8.58 -9.69
CA LYS A 170 7.68 8.10 -11.03
C LYS A 170 8.72 8.62 -12.01
N TYR A 171 9.38 7.72 -12.72
CA TYR A 171 10.23 8.05 -13.85
C TYR A 171 9.52 7.70 -15.15
N LYS A 172 9.23 8.71 -15.95
CA LYS A 172 8.49 8.57 -17.20
C LYS A 172 9.40 7.98 -18.28
N LEU A 173 9.16 6.71 -18.63
CA LEU A 173 9.85 6.01 -19.72
C LEU A 173 9.26 6.40 -21.07
N HIS A 174 7.92 6.41 -21.15
CA HIS A 174 7.15 6.76 -22.34
C HIS A 174 5.95 7.62 -21.97
N SER A 175 5.19 8.12 -22.95
CA SER A 175 3.98 8.94 -22.70
C SER A 175 2.97 8.24 -21.79
N SER A 176 2.87 6.93 -21.87
CA SER A 176 1.93 6.11 -21.11
C SER A 176 2.58 5.18 -20.08
N ILE A 177 3.90 5.03 -20.07
CA ILE A 177 4.59 4.07 -19.21
C ILE A 177 5.55 4.80 -18.27
N SER A 178 5.51 4.45 -17.02
CA SER A 178 6.42 4.97 -15.99
C SER A 178 6.96 3.83 -15.13
N LEU A 179 8.24 3.95 -14.75
CA LEU A 179 8.81 3.19 -13.65
C LEU A 179 8.39 3.86 -12.34
N LEU A 180 8.01 3.07 -11.36
CA LEU A 180 7.53 3.52 -10.06
C LEU A 180 8.47 3.05 -8.96
N SER A 181 8.69 3.91 -7.96
CA SER A 181 9.21 3.52 -6.66
C SER A 181 8.25 4.03 -5.59
N THR A 182 7.89 3.20 -4.64
CA THR A 182 6.95 3.51 -3.58
C THR A 182 7.56 3.24 -2.22
N VAL A 183 7.31 4.14 -1.27
CA VAL A 183 7.65 3.95 0.14
C VAL A 183 6.39 4.22 0.95
N LYS A 184 5.94 3.23 1.72
CA LYS A 184 4.89 3.38 2.72
C LYS A 184 5.52 3.30 4.10
N TYR A 185 5.21 4.28 4.93
CA TYR A 185 5.69 4.39 6.30
C TYR A 185 4.48 4.45 7.24
N GLY A 186 4.13 3.31 7.86
CA GLY A 186 3.04 3.23 8.83
C GLY A 186 3.37 4.03 10.10
N LEU A 187 2.42 4.83 10.54
CA LEU A 187 2.53 5.68 11.73
C LEU A 187 1.88 5.04 12.97
N ASN A 188 1.06 4.04 12.77
CA ASN A 188 0.38 3.32 13.84
C ASN A 188 0.72 1.83 13.79
N ASN A 189 0.37 1.12 14.86
CA ASN A 189 0.46 -0.33 14.90
C ASN A 189 -0.68 -0.92 14.08
N SER A 190 -0.34 -1.46 12.91
CA SER A 190 -1.27 -2.12 11.99
C SER A 190 -1.53 -3.60 12.35
N PHE A 191 -0.71 -4.14 13.24
CA PHE A 191 -0.81 -5.49 13.75
C PHE A 191 -0.65 -5.48 15.28
N ASP A 192 -1.58 -6.12 15.98
CA ASP A 192 -1.61 -6.22 17.43
C ASP A 192 -1.93 -7.65 17.83
N TYR A 193 -0.88 -8.44 18.00
CA TYR A 193 -0.98 -9.82 18.47
C TYR A 193 -0.70 -9.86 19.98
N THR A 194 -1.69 -9.41 20.75
CA THR A 194 -1.61 -9.23 22.20
C THR A 194 -1.24 -10.51 22.96
N TYR A 195 -1.57 -11.68 22.43
CA TYR A 195 -1.22 -12.97 23.04
C TYR A 195 0.29 -13.21 23.07
N GLU A 196 1.04 -12.71 22.10
CA GLU A 196 2.51 -12.78 22.05
C GLU A 196 3.18 -11.43 22.37
N GLY A 197 2.41 -10.39 22.71
CA GLY A 197 2.94 -9.07 23.08
C GLY A 197 3.47 -8.22 21.92
N TYR A 198 3.19 -8.60 20.66
CA TYR A 198 3.71 -7.89 19.51
C TYR A 198 2.80 -6.76 19.05
N LYS A 199 3.39 -5.59 18.92
CA LYS A 199 2.81 -4.46 18.19
C LYS A 199 3.73 -4.12 17.04
N ALA A 200 3.18 -4.02 15.85
CA ALA A 200 3.99 -3.84 14.66
C ALA A 200 3.42 -2.77 13.73
N SER A 201 4.26 -1.89 13.24
CA SER A 201 3.92 -0.92 12.20
C SER A 201 4.59 -1.29 10.88
N ASN A 202 3.82 -1.21 9.80
CA ASN A 202 4.29 -1.59 8.46
C ASN A 202 5.27 -0.58 7.86
N ARG A 203 6.26 -1.14 7.17
CA ARG A 203 7.17 -0.42 6.29
C ARG A 203 7.23 -1.18 4.98
N ILE A 204 6.92 -0.52 3.87
CA ILE A 204 6.89 -1.17 2.57
C ILE A 204 7.68 -0.31 1.59
N ILE A 205 8.64 -0.93 0.91
CA ILE A 205 9.39 -0.32 -0.19
C ILE A 205 9.10 -1.15 -1.44
N GLY A 206 8.69 -0.51 -2.53
CA GLY A 206 8.32 -1.20 -3.75
C GLY A 206 8.89 -0.55 -5.01
N ILE A 207 9.09 -1.39 -6.01
CA ILE A 207 9.44 -0.99 -7.38
C ILE A 207 8.41 -1.61 -8.32
N GLY A 208 7.97 -0.85 -9.32
CA GLY A 208 6.94 -1.33 -10.22
C GLY A 208 6.79 -0.52 -11.49
N ILE A 209 5.71 -0.80 -12.17
CA ILE A 209 5.37 -0.18 -13.45
C ILE A 209 3.98 0.44 -13.35
N GLY A 210 3.83 1.63 -13.91
CA GLY A 210 2.54 2.30 -14.08
C GLY A 210 2.23 2.50 -15.56
N TYR A 211 0.98 2.19 -15.93
CA TYR A 211 0.43 2.49 -17.25
C TYR A 211 -0.62 3.57 -17.12
N ARG A 212 -0.37 4.72 -17.75
CA ARG A 212 -1.25 5.88 -17.73
C ARG A 212 -2.19 5.86 -18.94
N TYR A 213 -3.47 5.80 -18.66
CA TYR A 213 -4.50 6.08 -19.62
C TYR A 213 -4.87 7.58 -19.54
N SER A 214 -4.69 8.30 -20.64
CA SER A 214 -5.18 9.68 -20.77
C SER A 214 -6.11 9.72 -21.98
N ASP A 215 -7.33 10.12 -21.75
CA ASP A 215 -8.24 10.40 -22.86
C ASP A 215 -7.71 11.64 -23.60
N ARG A 216 -6.98 11.42 -24.67
CA ARG A 216 -6.60 12.50 -25.58
C ARG A 216 -7.85 12.84 -26.39
N LYS A 217 -8.69 13.70 -25.85
CA LYS A 217 -9.53 14.49 -26.78
C LYS A 217 -8.57 15.38 -27.57
N LYS A 218 -8.36 15.01 -28.84
CA LYS A 218 -7.84 15.92 -29.86
C LYS A 218 -8.81 17.06 -30.06
#